data_e2659deebd97156bf2fea7ef9b2fabd2
#
_entry.id   e2659deebd97156bf2fea7ef9b2fabd2
#
_cell.length_a   1.000
_cell.length_b   1.000
_cell.length_c   1.000
_cell.angle_alpha   90.00
_cell.angle_beta   90.00
_cell.angle_gamma   90.00
#
_symmetry.space_group_name_H-M   'P 1'
#
loop_
_entity.id
_entity.type
_entity.pdbx_description
1 polymer ?
#
loop_
_entity_poly.entity_id
_entity_poly.type
_entity_poly.pdbx_seq_one_letter_code
_entity_poly.pdbx_strand_id
1 'polypeptide(L)'
;MKYVTRPSFLSLAVLLASSGAFAIPVPTGTKEFTLNIDTNLQLRLEETWGGPPPSATANAAPSGHLNTDIFLRRASFSARGTAYEIFWYYIKLETGRFGARGNYTTASQLQDVVLGYIPFEDFYIEGGFLKTPLSRPAVDSSWRSNSLDGVSDILLYPNTRAQRQNGLQVRGLLFDKRFLIRGGIYEGARAGNGGATFTQPYVNPNGWPMLGGMARLNLVGYETSYTYPGIHVDGKSYVSAGVGAHYQSHSGSAVQADGTLSDYVALAADFYADLALPGDQEAVLILDGYRFDYGAGAPKTGYGTHGEAGFRWGWIEPQLNYYWFNSDTKTNSFLRLAGGLNIYIKRHHAKIQMEYQNTIMNGTLPNQPDHTMTPYLHQFLVQWQLTF
;
A
#
# COMPACT_ATOMS: atom_id res chain seq x y z
N MET A 1 -47.29 -26.83 13.49
CA MET A 1 -46.13 -26.53 12.63
C MET A 1 -45.62 -25.13 12.95
N LYS A 2 -44.50 -25.01 13.65
CA LYS A 2 -43.86 -23.69 13.95
C LYS A 2 -42.89 -23.38 12.81
N TYR A 3 -43.14 -22.31 12.09
CA TYR A 3 -42.24 -21.81 11.08
C TYR A 3 -41.00 -21.21 11.78
N VAL A 4 -39.86 -21.88 11.66
CA VAL A 4 -38.58 -21.31 12.01
C VAL A 4 -38.15 -20.41 10.85
N THR A 5 -38.32 -19.10 11.01
CA THR A 5 -37.76 -18.10 10.07
C THR A 5 -36.24 -18.14 10.15
N ARG A 6 -35.57 -18.60 9.09
CA ARG A 6 -34.13 -18.50 8.95
C ARG A 6 -33.77 -17.02 8.85
N PRO A 7 -32.86 -16.51 9.66
CA PRO A 7 -32.36 -15.12 9.49
C PRO A 7 -31.70 -15.03 8.12
N SER A 8 -32.11 -14.05 7.32
CA SER A 8 -31.52 -13.80 6.01
C SER A 8 -30.05 -13.35 6.21
N PHE A 9 -29.18 -13.65 5.27
CA PHE A 9 -27.76 -13.21 5.27
C PHE A 9 -27.62 -11.70 5.48
N LEU A 10 -28.61 -10.93 5.05
CA LEU A 10 -28.67 -9.48 5.27
C LEU A 10 -28.77 -9.11 6.76
N SER A 11 -29.50 -9.90 7.56
CA SER A 11 -29.68 -9.67 9.00
C SER A 11 -28.39 -9.94 9.77
N LEU A 12 -27.56 -10.88 9.33
CA LEU A 12 -26.27 -11.15 9.94
C LEU A 12 -25.24 -10.03 9.65
N ALA A 13 -25.26 -9.48 8.43
CA ALA A 13 -24.42 -8.35 8.05
C ALA A 13 -24.77 -7.07 8.83
N VAL A 14 -26.05 -6.83 9.11
CA VAL A 14 -26.53 -5.68 9.89
C VAL A 14 -26.20 -5.82 11.39
N LEU A 15 -26.24 -7.02 11.93
CA LEU A 15 -25.85 -7.26 13.33
C LEU A 15 -24.34 -7.08 13.57
N LEU A 16 -23.51 -7.44 12.61
CA LEU A 16 -22.04 -7.19 12.68
C LEU A 16 -21.69 -5.70 12.48
N ALA A 17 -22.54 -4.93 11.80
CA ALA A 17 -22.33 -3.50 11.58
C ALA A 17 -22.68 -2.62 12.80
N SER A 18 -23.41 -3.13 13.78
CA SER A 18 -23.86 -2.35 14.94
C SER A 18 -22.85 -2.29 16.10
N SER A 19 -21.87 -3.18 16.14
CA SER A 19 -20.78 -3.10 17.11
C SER A 19 -19.75 -2.07 16.62
N GLY A 20 -19.41 -1.08 17.46
CA GLY A 20 -18.37 -0.09 17.14
C GLY A 20 -17.06 -0.80 16.86
N ALA A 21 -16.67 -0.84 15.56
CA ALA A 21 -15.42 -1.45 15.15
C ALA A 21 -14.26 -0.53 15.52
N PHE A 22 -13.81 -0.63 16.75
CA PHE A 22 -12.56 -0.06 17.24
C PHE A 22 -11.57 -1.20 17.44
N ALA A 23 -10.28 -0.91 17.34
CA ALA A 23 -9.27 -1.82 17.86
C ALA A 23 -9.70 -2.28 19.26
N ILE A 24 -9.73 -3.58 19.47
CA ILE A 24 -10.19 -4.14 20.75
C ILE A 24 -9.12 -3.84 21.80
N PRO A 25 -9.39 -2.95 22.76
CA PRO A 25 -8.47 -2.74 23.86
C PRO A 25 -8.45 -4.00 24.74
N VAL A 26 -7.27 -4.55 24.94
CA VAL A 26 -7.07 -5.70 25.84
C VAL A 26 -6.71 -5.18 27.21
N PRO A 27 -7.46 -5.51 28.26
CA PRO A 27 -7.10 -5.14 29.62
C PRO A 27 -5.77 -5.77 30.00
N THR A 28 -4.76 -4.95 30.26
CA THR A 28 -3.40 -5.42 30.61
C THR A 28 -3.18 -5.48 32.13
N GLY A 29 -4.17 -5.06 32.91
CA GLY A 29 -4.09 -5.03 34.37
C GLY A 29 -3.27 -3.86 34.95
N THR A 30 -2.56 -3.12 34.11
CA THR A 30 -1.80 -1.92 34.51
C THR A 30 -2.06 -0.76 33.57
N LYS A 31 -1.82 0.47 34.02
CA LYS A 31 -1.87 1.66 33.14
C LYS A 31 -0.59 1.86 32.33
N GLU A 32 0.48 1.16 32.72
CA GLU A 32 1.79 1.27 32.10
C GLU A 32 1.87 0.60 30.73
N PHE A 33 0.98 -0.35 30.46
CA PHE A 33 0.92 -1.07 29.20
C PHE A 33 -0.45 -0.94 28.56
N THR A 34 -0.47 -0.60 27.29
CA THR A 34 -1.69 -0.64 26.46
C THR A 34 -1.53 -1.69 25.38
N LEU A 35 -2.59 -2.41 25.06
CA LEU A 35 -2.64 -3.36 23.96
C LEU A 35 -3.94 -3.18 23.20
N ASN A 36 -3.84 -2.93 21.93
CA ASN A 36 -4.98 -2.89 21.00
C ASN A 36 -4.76 -3.91 19.91
N ILE A 37 -5.80 -4.66 19.61
CA ILE A 37 -5.81 -5.69 18.56
C ILE A 37 -6.75 -5.24 17.46
N ASP A 38 -6.27 -5.29 16.21
CA ASP A 38 -7.06 -5.02 15.02
C ASP A 38 -7.04 -6.24 14.09
N THR A 39 -8.17 -6.54 13.49
CA THR A 39 -8.29 -7.55 12.43
C THR A 39 -8.91 -6.90 11.20
N ASN A 40 -8.34 -7.15 10.03
CA ASN A 40 -8.88 -6.70 8.76
C ASN A 40 -9.07 -7.87 7.81
N LEU A 41 -10.27 -7.96 7.22
CA LEU A 41 -10.63 -8.97 6.24
C LEU A 41 -11.11 -8.28 4.96
N GLN A 42 -10.55 -8.70 3.83
CA GLN A 42 -10.93 -8.23 2.50
C GLN A 42 -11.20 -9.43 1.59
N LEU A 43 -12.46 -9.62 1.21
CA LEU A 43 -12.87 -10.59 0.20
C LEU A 43 -12.97 -9.86 -1.14
N ARG A 44 -12.41 -10.42 -2.22
CA ARG A 44 -12.41 -9.82 -3.56
C ARG A 44 -12.99 -10.77 -4.57
N LEU A 45 -13.86 -10.24 -5.43
CA LEU A 45 -14.20 -10.78 -6.73
C LEU A 45 -13.38 -9.99 -7.77
N GLU A 46 -12.72 -10.70 -8.65
CA GLU A 46 -11.90 -10.14 -9.73
C GLU A 46 -12.34 -10.78 -11.04
N GLU A 47 -12.78 -9.96 -11.99
CA GLU A 47 -13.02 -10.36 -13.37
C GLU A 47 -11.96 -9.72 -14.25
N THR A 48 -11.29 -10.54 -15.08
CA THR A 48 -10.21 -10.10 -15.94
C THR A 48 -10.47 -10.57 -17.36
N TRP A 49 -10.30 -9.68 -18.33
CA TRP A 49 -10.38 -9.98 -19.76
C TRP A 49 -9.39 -9.13 -20.56
N GLY A 50 -9.08 -9.59 -21.78
CA GLY A 50 -7.93 -9.07 -22.50
C GLY A 50 -6.63 -9.59 -21.87
N GLY A 51 -5.54 -9.26 -22.39
CA GLY A 51 -4.26 -9.78 -21.89
C GLY A 51 -3.83 -11.08 -22.61
N PRO A 52 -2.54 -11.46 -22.51
CA PRO A 52 -2.07 -12.73 -23.02
C PRO A 52 -2.69 -13.88 -22.21
N PRO A 53 -2.78 -15.07 -22.79
CA PRO A 53 -3.09 -16.25 -22.01
C PRO A 53 -2.02 -16.41 -20.93
N PRO A 54 -2.40 -16.86 -19.72
CA PRO A 54 -1.43 -17.30 -18.72
C PRO A 54 -0.50 -18.35 -19.37
N SER A 55 0.78 -18.37 -18.95
CA SER A 55 1.76 -19.26 -19.57
C SER A 55 1.27 -20.73 -19.59
N ALA A 56 1.68 -21.49 -20.60
CA ALA A 56 1.22 -22.84 -20.91
C ALA A 56 1.51 -23.90 -19.81
N THR A 57 2.09 -23.50 -18.69
CA THR A 57 2.36 -24.37 -17.52
C THR A 57 1.28 -24.33 -16.44
N ALA A 58 0.33 -23.43 -16.54
CA ALA A 58 -0.82 -23.37 -15.62
C ALA A 58 -2.09 -23.26 -16.46
N ASN A 59 -2.95 -24.25 -16.46
CA ASN A 59 -4.29 -24.34 -17.05
C ASN A 59 -4.84 -23.00 -17.60
N ALA A 60 -4.22 -22.51 -18.66
CA ALA A 60 -4.43 -21.18 -19.19
C ALA A 60 -5.76 -21.12 -19.91
N ALA A 61 -6.65 -20.24 -19.50
CA ALA A 61 -7.81 -19.91 -20.33
C ALA A 61 -7.30 -19.23 -21.63
N PRO A 62 -7.88 -19.60 -22.78
CA PRO A 62 -7.50 -19.00 -24.07
C PRO A 62 -7.65 -17.47 -24.05
N SER A 63 -6.78 -16.77 -24.79
CA SER A 63 -6.85 -15.31 -24.97
C SER A 63 -8.26 -14.88 -25.41
N GLY A 64 -8.82 -13.88 -24.73
CA GLY A 64 -10.17 -13.36 -24.99
C GLY A 64 -11.28 -13.92 -24.10
N HIS A 65 -10.98 -14.85 -23.18
CA HIS A 65 -11.96 -15.36 -22.24
C HIS A 65 -11.99 -14.52 -20.96
N LEU A 66 -13.21 -14.34 -20.40
CA LEU A 66 -13.43 -13.79 -19.08
C LEU A 66 -12.89 -14.79 -18.04
N ASN A 67 -12.02 -14.30 -17.17
CA ASN A 67 -11.53 -15.05 -16.01
C ASN A 67 -12.10 -14.44 -14.74
N THR A 68 -12.91 -15.20 -14.02
CA THR A 68 -13.53 -14.78 -12.76
C THR A 68 -12.85 -15.50 -11.60
N ASP A 69 -12.42 -14.75 -10.60
CA ASP A 69 -11.79 -15.27 -9.41
C ASP A 69 -12.43 -14.67 -8.15
N ILE A 70 -12.62 -15.48 -7.12
CA ILE A 70 -13.11 -15.04 -5.80
C ILE A 70 -12.12 -15.54 -4.76
N PHE A 71 -11.52 -14.63 -4.03
CA PHE A 71 -10.47 -14.97 -3.08
C PHE A 71 -10.40 -13.99 -1.91
N LEU A 72 -9.77 -14.43 -0.84
CA LEU A 72 -9.42 -13.56 0.28
C LEU A 72 -8.23 -12.68 -0.12
N ARG A 73 -8.53 -11.43 -0.50
CA ARG A 73 -7.49 -10.47 -0.93
C ARG A 73 -6.50 -10.20 0.17
N ARG A 74 -7.00 -10.12 1.42
CA ARG A 74 -6.19 -9.87 2.60
C ARG A 74 -6.91 -10.33 3.86
N ALA A 75 -6.18 -11.02 4.72
CA ALA A 75 -6.53 -11.23 6.12
C ALA A 75 -5.35 -10.73 6.95
N SER A 76 -5.57 -9.77 7.83
CA SER A 76 -4.50 -9.27 8.68
C SER A 76 -4.91 -9.23 10.14
N PHE A 77 -3.93 -9.47 10.99
CA PHE A 77 -4.00 -9.31 12.43
C PHE A 77 -2.89 -8.37 12.85
N SER A 78 -3.21 -7.37 13.66
CA SER A 78 -2.22 -6.48 14.22
C SER A 78 -2.41 -6.26 15.71
N ALA A 79 -1.29 -6.11 16.40
CA ALA A 79 -1.21 -5.76 17.80
C ALA A 79 -0.38 -4.49 17.94
N ARG A 80 -0.89 -3.50 18.65
CA ARG A 80 -0.19 -2.23 18.89
C ARG A 80 -0.48 -1.71 20.28
N GLY A 81 0.46 -0.96 20.81
CA GLY A 81 0.31 -0.35 22.11
C GLY A 81 1.48 0.49 22.53
N THR A 82 1.43 0.90 23.79
CA THR A 82 2.51 1.62 24.47
C THR A 82 2.95 0.88 25.71
N ALA A 83 4.20 1.09 26.08
CA ALA A 83 4.77 0.64 27.33
C ALA A 83 5.41 1.85 28.03
N TYR A 84 5.03 2.07 29.31
CA TYR A 84 5.54 3.17 30.12
C TYR A 84 5.36 4.58 29.48
N GLU A 85 4.39 4.72 28.55
CA GLU A 85 4.10 5.94 27.77
C GLU A 85 5.23 6.43 26.86
N ILE A 86 6.46 5.94 27.05
CA ILE A 86 7.65 6.33 26.29
C ILE A 86 8.07 5.34 25.22
N PHE A 87 7.54 4.13 25.24
CA PHE A 87 7.77 3.15 24.18
C PHE A 87 6.44 2.83 23.49
N TRP A 88 6.48 2.60 22.19
CA TRP A 88 5.35 2.06 21.46
C TRP A 88 5.80 0.86 20.63
N TYR A 89 4.84 -0.01 20.30
CA TYR A 89 5.10 -1.17 19.49
C TYR A 89 3.96 -1.43 18.52
N TYR A 90 4.31 -2.03 17.39
CA TYR A 90 3.36 -2.45 16.36
C TYR A 90 3.84 -3.72 15.70
N ILE A 91 2.98 -4.74 15.67
CA ILE A 91 3.24 -6.01 14.98
C ILE A 91 2.06 -6.28 14.08
N LYS A 92 2.32 -6.60 12.81
CA LYS A 92 1.28 -6.95 11.84
C LYS A 92 1.65 -8.22 11.08
N LEU A 93 0.72 -9.18 11.12
CA LEU A 93 0.71 -10.38 10.28
C LEU A 93 -0.33 -10.20 9.18
N GLU A 94 -0.03 -10.62 7.97
CA GLU A 94 -0.97 -10.56 6.86
C GLU A 94 -0.84 -11.78 5.95
N THR A 95 -1.97 -12.36 5.56
CA THR A 95 -2.08 -13.34 4.48
C THR A 95 -2.71 -12.64 3.29
N GLY A 96 -2.02 -12.62 2.15
CA GLY A 96 -2.52 -11.98 0.93
C GLY A 96 -2.90 -12.98 -0.15
N ARG A 97 -3.98 -12.68 -0.92
CA ARG A 97 -4.42 -13.43 -2.09
C ARG A 97 -4.66 -14.93 -1.85
N PHE A 98 -5.14 -15.30 -0.65
CA PHE A 98 -5.44 -16.68 -0.32
C PHE A 98 -6.64 -17.20 -1.14
N GLY A 99 -6.44 -18.27 -1.89
CA GLY A 99 -7.41 -18.83 -2.82
C GLY A 99 -7.36 -18.22 -4.23
N ALA A 100 -6.61 -17.13 -4.46
CA ALA A 100 -6.50 -16.55 -5.79
C ALA A 100 -5.93 -17.56 -6.79
N ARG A 101 -6.64 -17.72 -7.92
CA ARG A 101 -6.31 -18.73 -8.96
C ARG A 101 -6.13 -20.14 -8.40
N GLY A 102 -6.90 -20.50 -7.36
CA GLY A 102 -6.81 -21.81 -6.70
C GLY A 102 -5.58 -22.01 -5.83
N ASN A 103 -4.82 -20.96 -5.52
CA ASN A 103 -3.67 -21.04 -4.63
C ASN A 103 -4.09 -20.89 -3.16
N TYR A 104 -4.20 -22.01 -2.45
CA TYR A 104 -4.52 -22.09 -1.02
C TYR A 104 -3.30 -22.28 -0.13
N THR A 105 -2.08 -22.16 -0.67
CA THR A 105 -0.82 -22.36 0.06
C THR A 105 -0.15 -21.06 0.46
N THR A 106 -0.83 -19.92 0.31
CA THR A 106 -0.28 -18.60 0.66
C THR A 106 0.01 -18.52 2.16
N ALA A 107 1.26 -18.37 2.50
CA ALA A 107 1.69 -18.26 3.90
C ALA A 107 1.34 -16.86 4.46
N SER A 108 1.06 -16.82 5.76
CA SER A 108 0.99 -15.56 6.49
C SER A 108 2.39 -14.96 6.58
N GLN A 109 2.50 -13.68 6.31
CA GLN A 109 3.75 -12.94 6.32
C GLN A 109 3.77 -11.92 7.44
N LEU A 110 4.91 -11.77 8.08
CA LEU A 110 5.17 -10.67 8.99
C LEU A 110 5.34 -9.40 8.17
N GLN A 111 4.39 -8.48 8.27
CA GLN A 111 4.38 -7.25 7.47
C GLN A 111 5.07 -6.08 8.14
N ASP A 112 4.83 -5.88 9.42
CA ASP A 112 5.43 -4.81 10.19
C ASP A 112 5.82 -5.35 11.57
N VAL A 113 7.01 -5.01 12.04
CA VAL A 113 7.46 -5.19 13.42
C VAL A 113 8.21 -3.93 13.79
N VAL A 114 7.61 -3.09 14.59
CA VAL A 114 8.16 -1.81 14.95
C VAL A 114 8.23 -1.69 16.46
N LEU A 115 9.38 -1.31 16.95
CA LEU A 115 9.61 -0.83 18.30
C LEU A 115 10.01 0.63 18.21
N GLY A 116 9.36 1.50 18.98
CA GLY A 116 9.61 2.92 18.97
C GLY A 116 9.83 3.48 20.36
N TYR A 117 10.74 4.43 20.46
CA TYR A 117 10.96 5.27 21.61
C TYR A 117 10.39 6.66 21.34
N ILE A 118 9.68 7.23 22.30
CA ILE A 118 9.00 8.53 22.23
C ILE A 118 9.70 9.49 23.19
N PRO A 119 10.77 10.18 22.77
CA PRO A 119 11.50 11.11 23.66
C PRO A 119 10.68 12.33 24.03
N PHE A 120 9.76 12.76 23.16
CA PHE A 120 8.83 13.87 23.38
C PHE A 120 7.63 13.73 22.42
N GLU A 121 6.58 14.51 22.66
CA GLU A 121 5.33 14.47 21.92
C GLU A 121 5.57 14.55 20.40
N ASP A 122 4.90 13.69 19.64
CA ASP A 122 4.94 13.61 18.17
C ASP A 122 6.34 13.38 17.56
N PHE A 123 7.31 12.90 18.35
CA PHE A 123 8.64 12.50 17.86
C PHE A 123 8.96 11.06 18.26
N TYR A 124 9.41 10.27 17.30
CA TYR A 124 9.60 8.83 17.43
C TYR A 124 10.96 8.42 16.86
N ILE A 125 11.67 7.57 17.60
CA ILE A 125 12.82 6.82 17.11
C ILE A 125 12.37 5.37 16.98
N GLU A 126 12.35 4.84 15.77
CA GLU A 126 11.71 3.58 15.43
C GLU A 126 12.71 2.59 14.85
N GLY A 127 12.64 1.33 15.26
CA GLY A 127 13.48 0.26 14.74
C GLY A 127 12.69 -1.01 14.46
N GLY A 128 13.15 -1.81 13.50
CA GLY A 128 12.56 -3.09 13.16
C GLY A 128 12.29 -3.26 11.67
N PHE A 129 11.29 -4.07 11.31
CA PHE A 129 10.82 -4.23 9.95
C PHE A 129 9.68 -3.24 9.71
N LEU A 130 9.97 -2.16 9.01
CA LEU A 130 9.13 -0.99 8.93
C LEU A 130 8.98 -0.45 7.52
N LYS A 131 7.95 0.39 7.32
CA LYS A 131 7.73 1.07 6.06
C LYS A 131 8.82 2.10 5.79
N THR A 132 9.41 2.04 4.60
CA THR A 132 10.41 2.99 4.14
C THR A 132 9.74 4.24 3.56
N PRO A 133 10.04 5.43 4.04
CA PRO A 133 9.42 6.67 3.60
C PRO A 133 10.04 7.17 2.30
N LEU A 134 9.27 7.18 1.23
CA LEU A 134 9.65 7.82 -0.04
C LEU A 134 8.66 8.93 -0.41
N SER A 135 7.38 8.69 -0.17
CA SER A 135 6.26 9.59 -0.41
C SER A 135 5.15 9.29 0.59
N ARG A 136 4.13 10.13 0.67
CA ARG A 136 2.96 9.84 1.50
C ARG A 136 2.29 8.52 1.09
N PRO A 137 2.01 8.24 -0.20
CA PRO A 137 1.44 6.96 -0.59
C PRO A 137 2.32 5.75 -0.29
N ALA A 138 3.65 5.89 -0.23
CA ALA A 138 4.54 4.78 0.17
C ALA A 138 4.28 4.30 1.60
N VAL A 139 3.76 5.16 2.46
CA VAL A 139 3.42 4.83 3.86
C VAL A 139 1.92 4.71 4.12
N ASP A 140 1.09 4.68 3.08
CA ASP A 140 -0.35 4.54 3.20
C ASP A 140 -0.79 3.20 3.80
N SER A 141 -1.96 3.24 4.41
CA SER A 141 -2.64 2.07 4.93
C SER A 141 -3.54 1.46 3.87
N SER A 142 -3.18 0.29 3.38
CA SER A 142 -3.90 -0.40 2.30
C SER A 142 -5.39 -0.71 2.58
N TRP A 143 -5.83 -0.74 3.83
CA TRP A 143 -7.24 -0.92 4.17
C TRP A 143 -8.02 0.39 4.25
N ARG A 144 -7.32 1.53 4.28
CA ARG A 144 -7.89 2.88 4.24
C ARG A 144 -7.67 3.58 2.90
N SER A 145 -7.23 2.85 1.89
CA SER A 145 -7.02 3.35 0.54
C SER A 145 -8.34 3.65 -0.17
N ASN A 146 -8.36 4.64 -1.07
CA ASN A 146 -9.49 4.93 -1.93
C ASN A 146 -9.56 3.93 -3.08
N SER A 147 -8.46 3.75 -3.79
CA SER A 147 -8.34 2.77 -4.85
C SER A 147 -8.12 1.37 -4.29
N LEU A 148 -8.50 0.34 -5.04
CA LEU A 148 -8.41 -1.05 -4.59
C LEU A 148 -6.98 -1.57 -4.49
N ASP A 149 -6.08 -1.14 -5.37
CA ASP A 149 -4.69 -1.60 -5.39
C ASP A 149 -3.69 -0.48 -5.06
N GLY A 150 -4.13 0.78 -5.06
CA GLY A 150 -3.34 1.94 -4.65
C GLY A 150 -2.10 2.18 -5.52
N VAL A 151 -1.23 3.07 -5.06
CA VAL A 151 0.05 3.40 -5.70
C VAL A 151 1.06 2.25 -5.70
N SER A 152 0.72 1.13 -5.07
CA SER A 152 1.62 -0.01 -4.92
C SER A 152 2.23 -0.49 -6.25
N ASP A 153 1.51 -0.34 -7.35
CA ASP A 153 2.02 -0.76 -8.66
C ASP A 153 3.21 0.10 -9.11
N ILE A 154 3.19 1.41 -8.93
CA ILE A 154 4.33 2.27 -9.24
C ILE A 154 5.47 2.05 -8.25
N LEU A 155 5.17 1.90 -6.97
CA LEU A 155 6.17 1.69 -5.94
C LEU A 155 6.79 0.29 -5.97
N LEU A 156 6.01 -0.73 -6.36
CA LEU A 156 6.49 -2.09 -6.53
C LEU A 156 7.07 -2.34 -7.91
N TYR A 157 6.70 -1.55 -8.87
CA TYR A 157 7.26 -1.54 -10.20
C TYR A 157 8.29 -0.42 -10.29
N PRO A 158 9.44 -0.70 -10.63
CA PRO A 158 10.07 -1.92 -11.09
C PRO A 158 10.75 -2.75 -10.00
N ASN A 159 10.03 -3.16 -9.01
CA ASN A 159 10.55 -3.87 -7.85
C ASN A 159 11.39 -2.95 -6.93
N THR A 160 10.90 -1.74 -6.76
CA THR A 160 11.45 -0.84 -5.75
C THR A 160 11.17 -1.46 -4.39
N ARG A 161 12.16 -1.70 -3.60
CA ARG A 161 12.00 -2.17 -2.22
C ARG A 161 11.55 -1.04 -1.30
N ALA A 162 10.82 -0.12 -1.90
CA ALA A 162 10.38 1.12 -1.29
C ALA A 162 9.28 0.93 -0.24
N GLN A 163 8.79 -0.29 0.00
CA GLN A 163 7.67 -0.42 0.92
C GLN A 163 8.08 -0.76 2.34
N ARG A 164 8.91 -1.79 2.56
CA ARG A 164 9.29 -2.24 3.91
C ARG A 164 10.68 -2.84 3.92
N GLN A 165 11.43 -2.50 4.97
CA GLN A 165 12.77 -3.03 5.20
C GLN A 165 13.10 -3.03 6.69
N ASN A 166 14.08 -3.85 7.08
CA ASN A 166 14.70 -3.72 8.39
C ASN A 166 15.49 -2.41 8.43
N GLY A 167 15.36 -1.68 9.53
CA GLY A 167 16.06 -0.41 9.65
C GLY A 167 15.80 0.32 10.95
N LEU A 168 16.39 1.51 11.02
CA LEU A 168 16.18 2.51 12.07
C LEU A 168 15.74 3.81 11.41
N GLN A 169 14.70 4.42 11.91
CA GLN A 169 14.21 5.70 11.41
C GLN A 169 13.82 6.66 12.54
N VAL A 170 13.79 7.93 12.21
CA VAL A 170 13.14 8.96 13.00
C VAL A 170 11.89 9.42 12.26
N ARG A 171 10.86 9.74 13.02
CA ARG A 171 9.62 10.34 12.54
C ARG A 171 9.17 11.40 13.51
N GLY A 172 8.82 12.59 13.01
CA GLY A 172 8.40 13.66 13.91
C GLY A 172 7.69 14.80 13.22
N LEU A 173 6.94 15.54 14.01
CA LEU A 173 6.32 16.80 13.66
C LEU A 173 7.12 17.94 14.29
N LEU A 174 7.51 18.91 13.48
CA LEU A 174 8.33 20.05 13.86
C LEU A 174 7.56 21.35 13.58
N PHE A 175 8.00 22.44 14.22
CA PHE A 175 7.49 23.80 13.98
C PHE A 175 5.96 23.88 14.08
N ASP A 176 5.43 23.63 15.27
CA ASP A 176 3.98 23.60 15.55
C ASP A 176 3.20 22.68 14.58
N LYS A 177 3.79 21.50 14.32
CA LYS A 177 3.21 20.45 13.47
C LYS A 177 3.10 20.83 11.98
N ARG A 178 3.73 21.94 11.57
CA ARG A 178 3.75 22.38 10.18
C ARG A 178 4.67 21.55 9.29
N PHE A 179 5.65 20.89 9.87
CA PHE A 179 6.64 20.14 9.12
C PHE A 179 6.74 18.71 9.65
N LEU A 180 6.46 17.74 8.81
CA LEU A 180 6.65 16.34 9.11
C LEU A 180 7.94 15.86 8.48
N ILE A 181 8.78 15.20 9.27
CA ILE A 181 9.95 14.47 8.78
C ILE A 181 9.83 13.00 9.09
N ARG A 182 10.31 12.16 8.18
CA ARG A 182 10.48 10.74 8.41
C ARG A 182 11.66 10.26 7.58
N GLY A 183 12.64 9.60 8.20
CA GLY A 183 13.81 9.14 7.47
C GLY A 183 14.72 8.30 8.33
N GLY A 184 15.62 7.55 7.68
CA GLY A 184 16.47 6.61 8.39
C GLY A 184 17.44 5.84 7.50
N ILE A 185 17.97 4.81 8.11
CA ILE A 185 18.91 3.86 7.52
C ILE A 185 18.23 2.50 7.46
N TYR A 186 18.25 1.89 6.27
CA TYR A 186 17.56 0.63 5.99
C TYR A 186 18.53 -0.38 5.39
N GLU A 187 18.19 -1.66 5.50
CA GLU A 187 19.01 -2.75 4.97
C GLU A 187 19.31 -2.60 3.47
N GLY A 188 18.39 -2.03 2.72
CA GLY A 188 18.56 -1.71 1.30
C GLY A 188 18.28 -2.85 0.34
N ALA A 189 18.62 -2.61 -0.92
CA ALA A 189 18.48 -3.59 -1.99
C ALA A 189 19.47 -4.72 -1.77
N ARG A 190 19.00 -5.94 -2.01
CA ARG A 190 19.83 -7.14 -1.97
C ARG A 190 20.01 -7.66 -3.38
N ALA A 191 21.22 -8.06 -3.74
CA ALA A 191 21.46 -8.74 -5.00
C ALA A 191 20.73 -10.09 -4.99
N GLY A 192 19.91 -10.31 -6.00
CA GLY A 192 19.17 -11.55 -6.18
C GLY A 192 18.10 -11.32 -7.23
N ASN A 193 17.89 -12.28 -8.09
CA ASN A 193 16.90 -12.23 -9.16
C ASN A 193 15.55 -11.74 -8.63
N GLY A 194 14.99 -10.73 -9.22
CA GLY A 194 13.83 -9.94 -8.84
C GLY A 194 12.51 -10.65 -8.57
N GLY A 195 12.54 -11.76 -7.88
CA GLY A 195 11.35 -12.46 -7.41
C GLY A 195 11.01 -12.05 -5.98
N ALA A 196 9.77 -11.70 -5.73
CA ALA A 196 9.21 -11.43 -4.42
C ALA A 196 9.12 -12.67 -3.50
N THR A 197 9.90 -13.69 -3.75
CA THR A 197 9.93 -14.91 -2.93
C THR A 197 11.04 -14.78 -1.90
N PHE A 198 10.65 -14.71 -0.65
CA PHE A 198 11.51 -14.65 0.55
C PHE A 198 12.37 -15.90 0.79
N THR A 199 12.58 -16.76 -0.21
CA THR A 199 13.19 -18.08 -0.05
C THR A 199 14.69 -18.14 -0.33
N GLN A 200 15.33 -17.04 -0.75
CA GLN A 200 16.78 -17.00 -0.98
C GLN A 200 17.46 -16.09 0.04
N PRO A 201 18.60 -16.49 0.58
CA PRO A 201 19.41 -15.61 1.42
C PRO A 201 19.97 -14.48 0.54
N TYR A 202 19.29 -13.35 0.56
CA TYR A 202 19.73 -12.17 -0.15
C TYR A 202 20.88 -11.53 0.62
N VAL A 203 22.01 -11.47 0.01
CA VAL A 203 23.16 -10.73 0.53
C VAL A 203 23.15 -9.36 -0.14
N ASN A 204 23.23 -8.29 0.63
CA ASN A 204 23.63 -6.99 0.12
C ASN A 204 25.09 -7.11 -0.32
N PRO A 205 25.40 -7.19 -1.63
CA PRO A 205 26.72 -7.61 -2.10
C PRO A 205 27.82 -6.64 -1.68
N ASN A 206 27.47 -5.41 -1.37
CA ASN A 206 28.42 -4.34 -1.04
C ASN A 206 28.31 -3.83 0.40
N GLY A 207 27.40 -4.39 1.20
CA GLY A 207 27.25 -4.04 2.61
C GLY A 207 26.76 -2.62 2.91
N TRP A 208 26.46 -1.81 1.89
CA TRP A 208 26.00 -0.44 2.07
C TRP A 208 24.50 -0.40 2.40
N PRO A 209 24.12 0.25 3.50
CA PRO A 209 22.72 0.46 3.81
C PRO A 209 22.09 1.47 2.84
N MET A 210 20.76 1.37 2.69
CA MET A 210 19.98 2.40 2.01
C MET A 210 19.70 3.55 2.98
N LEU A 211 19.93 4.76 2.55
CA LEU A 211 19.43 5.97 3.19
C LEU A 211 18.07 6.32 2.56
N GLY A 212 17.09 6.63 3.37
CA GLY A 212 15.78 6.98 2.86
C GLY A 212 15.04 7.96 3.76
N GLY A 213 14.26 8.85 3.15
CA GLY A 213 13.47 9.80 3.92
C GLY A 213 12.49 10.60 3.09
N MET A 214 11.55 11.22 3.79
CA MET A 214 10.62 12.20 3.25
C MET A 214 10.46 13.38 4.21
N ALA A 215 10.14 14.52 3.65
CA ALA A 215 9.77 15.74 4.35
C ALA A 215 8.47 16.28 3.76
N ARG A 216 7.55 16.74 4.61
CA ARG A 216 6.23 17.24 4.20
C ARG A 216 5.90 18.53 4.90
N LEU A 217 5.32 19.47 4.15
CA LEU A 217 4.73 20.69 4.67
C LEU A 217 3.22 20.49 4.85
N ASN A 218 2.73 20.60 6.07
CA ASN A 218 1.31 20.59 6.40
C ASN A 218 0.74 22.01 6.26
N LEU A 219 -0.09 22.20 5.24
CA LEU A 219 -0.75 23.48 4.96
C LEU A 219 -2.05 23.62 5.76
N VAL A 220 -2.81 22.51 5.86
CA VAL A 220 -4.04 22.38 6.66
C VAL A 220 -4.01 21.04 7.38
N GLY A 221 -4.33 21.04 8.68
CA GLY A 221 -4.27 19.82 9.49
C GLY A 221 -2.89 19.18 9.52
N TYR A 222 -2.78 18.03 10.15
CA TYR A 222 -1.54 17.24 10.19
C TYR A 222 -1.85 15.77 10.51
N GLU A 223 -0.97 14.88 10.07
CA GLU A 223 -1.07 13.45 10.30
C GLU A 223 0.05 12.99 11.24
N THR A 224 -0.31 12.22 12.30
CA THR A 224 0.65 11.70 13.30
C THR A 224 0.84 10.19 13.21
N SER A 225 -0.06 9.49 12.51
CA SER A 225 -0.10 8.03 12.46
C SER A 225 1.15 7.43 11.79
N TYR A 226 1.48 6.20 12.17
CA TYR A 226 2.53 5.42 11.49
C TYR A 226 2.20 5.15 10.02
N THR A 227 0.91 4.95 9.69
CA THR A 227 0.41 4.82 8.32
C THR A 227 -0.77 5.76 8.10
N TYR A 228 -0.89 6.29 6.88
CA TYR A 228 -1.90 7.29 6.50
C TYR A 228 -3.10 6.66 5.77
N PRO A 229 -4.31 7.21 5.87
CA PRO A 229 -5.44 6.82 5.03
C PRO A 229 -5.37 7.52 3.67
N GLY A 230 -5.99 6.92 2.64
CA GLY A 230 -6.24 7.61 1.36
C GLY A 230 -7.22 8.77 1.54
N ILE A 231 -8.29 8.53 2.31
CA ILE A 231 -9.25 9.53 2.78
C ILE A 231 -9.49 9.33 4.27
N HIS A 232 -9.69 10.40 5.04
CA HIS A 232 -9.81 10.30 6.51
C HIS A 232 -11.21 9.91 6.96
N VAL A 233 -12.25 10.41 6.32
CA VAL A 233 -13.66 10.19 6.69
C VAL A 233 -13.93 10.60 8.15
N ASP A 234 -13.29 11.66 8.61
CA ASP A 234 -13.38 12.14 9.99
C ASP A 234 -13.96 13.55 10.14
N GLY A 235 -14.30 14.18 9.00
CA GLY A 235 -14.88 15.52 8.95
C GLY A 235 -13.87 16.65 9.15
N LYS A 236 -12.57 16.36 9.01
CA LYS A 236 -11.49 17.36 9.07
C LYS A 236 -10.82 17.50 7.72
N SER A 237 -10.22 18.66 7.49
CA SER A 237 -9.46 18.90 6.28
C SER A 237 -7.97 18.72 6.51
N TYR A 238 -7.30 18.15 5.52
CA TYR A 238 -5.87 17.91 5.48
C TYR A 238 -5.31 18.32 4.13
N VAL A 239 -4.33 19.19 4.11
CA VAL A 239 -3.63 19.59 2.88
C VAL A 239 -2.14 19.59 3.16
N SER A 240 -1.38 18.88 2.35
CA SER A 240 0.06 18.80 2.52
C SER A 240 0.78 18.53 1.20
N ALA A 241 2.03 18.94 1.11
CA ALA A 241 2.94 18.64 0.01
C ALA A 241 4.24 18.08 0.56
N GLY A 242 4.84 17.15 -0.16
CA GLY A 242 6.03 16.46 0.30
C GLY A 242 7.02 16.16 -0.80
N VAL A 243 8.25 15.88 -0.36
CA VAL A 243 9.34 15.34 -1.19
C VAL A 243 10.03 14.22 -0.44
N GLY A 244 10.59 13.27 -1.17
CA GLY A 244 11.34 12.18 -0.57
C GLY A 244 12.42 11.64 -1.48
N ALA A 245 13.38 10.94 -0.88
CA ALA A 245 14.49 10.35 -1.59
C ALA A 245 14.94 9.04 -0.94
N HIS A 246 15.42 8.11 -1.77
CA HIS A 246 16.21 6.95 -1.37
C HIS A 246 17.53 6.96 -2.11
N TYR A 247 18.59 6.55 -1.44
CA TYR A 247 19.92 6.37 -2.01
C TYR A 247 20.57 5.11 -1.46
N GLN A 248 21.18 4.33 -2.33
CA GLN A 248 22.03 3.22 -1.93
C GLN A 248 23.15 3.02 -2.94
N SER A 249 24.38 3.04 -2.45
CA SER A 249 25.55 2.85 -3.29
C SER A 249 25.66 1.41 -3.80
N HIS A 250 26.10 1.23 -5.04
CA HIS A 250 26.41 -0.05 -5.70
C HIS A 250 25.28 -1.09 -5.59
N SER A 251 24.03 -0.65 -5.71
CA SER A 251 22.85 -1.53 -5.53
C SER A 251 21.86 -1.46 -6.69
N GLY A 252 22.17 -0.70 -7.71
CA GLY A 252 21.40 -0.68 -8.96
C GLY A 252 21.50 -2.00 -9.73
N SER A 253 20.94 -2.06 -10.91
CA SER A 253 20.93 -3.26 -11.74
C SER A 253 21.84 -3.18 -12.97
N ALA A 254 22.42 -2.02 -13.25
CA ALA A 254 23.39 -1.86 -14.32
C ALA A 254 24.82 -2.08 -13.81
N VAL A 255 25.61 -2.84 -14.57
CA VAL A 255 27.03 -3.07 -14.31
C VAL A 255 27.82 -1.94 -14.95
N GLN A 256 28.68 -1.29 -14.18
CA GLN A 256 29.56 -0.22 -14.63
C GLN A 256 30.82 -0.78 -15.30
N ALA A 257 31.62 0.08 -15.93
CA ALA A 257 32.84 -0.33 -16.66
C ALA A 257 33.89 -0.99 -15.75
N ASP A 258 33.90 -0.67 -14.48
CA ASP A 258 34.79 -1.26 -13.47
C ASP A 258 34.27 -2.58 -12.87
N GLY A 259 33.12 -3.08 -13.36
CA GLY A 259 32.49 -4.30 -12.87
C GLY A 259 31.63 -4.11 -11.61
N THR A 260 31.52 -2.90 -11.07
CA THR A 260 30.65 -2.60 -9.93
C THR A 260 29.20 -2.40 -10.41
N LEU A 261 28.23 -2.53 -9.48
CA LEU A 261 26.85 -2.14 -9.76
C LEU A 261 26.69 -0.62 -9.69
N SER A 262 25.78 -0.09 -10.49
CA SER A 262 25.36 1.32 -10.39
C SER A 262 24.75 1.62 -9.02
N ASP A 263 24.69 2.90 -8.67
CA ASP A 263 23.94 3.33 -7.50
C ASP A 263 22.41 3.21 -7.76
N TYR A 264 21.66 3.04 -6.69
CA TYR A 264 20.21 3.16 -6.69
C TYR A 264 19.82 4.54 -6.15
N VAL A 265 18.97 5.24 -6.90
CA VAL A 265 18.36 6.51 -6.49
C VAL A 265 16.87 6.45 -6.75
N ALA A 266 16.07 6.85 -5.78
CA ALA A 266 14.66 7.15 -5.99
C ALA A 266 14.34 8.53 -5.46
N LEU A 267 13.59 9.30 -6.22
CA LEU A 267 13.10 10.62 -5.85
C LEU A 267 11.58 10.62 -5.95
N ALA A 268 10.92 11.32 -5.06
CA ALA A 268 9.48 11.50 -5.09
C ALA A 268 9.08 12.93 -4.73
N ALA A 269 7.98 13.37 -5.31
CA ALA A 269 7.25 14.55 -4.87
C ALA A 269 5.76 14.18 -4.81
N ASP A 270 5.05 14.66 -3.79
CA ASP A 270 3.63 14.36 -3.63
C ASP A 270 2.84 15.56 -3.12
N PHE A 271 1.56 15.56 -3.47
CA PHE A 271 0.56 16.50 -2.96
C PHE A 271 -0.67 15.72 -2.50
N TYR A 272 -1.20 16.09 -1.36
CA TYR A 272 -2.40 15.53 -0.78
C TYR A 272 -3.35 16.61 -0.34
N ALA A 273 -4.60 16.48 -0.70
CA ALA A 273 -5.69 17.30 -0.19
C ALA A 273 -6.90 16.40 0.12
N ASP A 274 -7.41 16.52 1.32
CA ASP A 274 -8.64 15.88 1.80
C ASP A 274 -9.44 16.98 2.50
N LEU A 275 -10.51 17.42 1.84
CA LEU A 275 -11.26 18.60 2.22
C LEU A 275 -12.63 18.20 2.73
N ALA A 276 -12.87 18.38 4.03
CA ALA A 276 -14.20 18.28 4.60
C ALA A 276 -15.07 19.45 4.11
N LEU A 277 -16.23 19.13 3.56
CA LEU A 277 -17.20 20.07 3.01
C LEU A 277 -18.52 20.00 3.81
N PRO A 278 -19.39 21.02 3.73
CA PRO A 278 -20.69 21.01 4.41
C PRO A 278 -21.55 19.79 4.00
N GLY A 279 -22.38 19.29 4.94
CA GLY A 279 -23.33 18.24 4.62
C GLY A 279 -22.76 16.83 4.51
N ASP A 280 -21.78 16.48 5.33
CA ASP A 280 -21.09 15.17 5.32
C ASP A 280 -20.50 14.82 3.94
N GLN A 281 -19.89 15.83 3.32
CA GLN A 281 -19.19 15.70 2.05
C GLN A 281 -17.69 15.85 2.25
N GLU A 282 -16.92 15.22 1.37
CA GLU A 282 -15.47 15.22 1.43
C GLU A 282 -14.91 15.09 0.01
N ALA A 283 -13.89 15.88 -0.31
CA ALA A 283 -13.21 15.82 -1.60
C ALA A 283 -11.75 15.47 -1.38
N VAL A 284 -11.26 14.42 -2.04
CA VAL A 284 -9.88 13.98 -1.95
C VAL A 284 -9.16 14.11 -3.28
N LEU A 285 -7.89 14.55 -3.21
CA LEU A 285 -6.95 14.58 -4.33
C LEU A 285 -5.59 14.12 -3.85
N ILE A 286 -5.04 13.12 -4.52
CA ILE A 286 -3.68 12.62 -4.32
C ILE A 286 -2.95 12.73 -5.64
N LEU A 287 -1.77 13.33 -5.65
CA LEU A 287 -0.91 13.43 -6.82
C LEU A 287 0.52 13.11 -6.41
N ASP A 288 1.18 12.24 -7.15
CA ASP A 288 2.57 11.91 -6.91
C ASP A 288 3.36 11.75 -8.20
N GLY A 289 4.64 12.08 -8.12
CA GLY A 289 5.62 11.85 -9.16
C GLY A 289 6.87 11.18 -8.61
N TYR A 290 7.47 10.29 -9.41
CA TYR A 290 8.62 9.49 -9.04
C TYR A 290 9.68 9.49 -10.13
N ARG A 291 10.92 9.49 -9.75
CA ARG A 291 12.06 9.10 -10.57
C ARG A 291 12.76 7.94 -9.90
N PHE A 292 12.97 6.85 -10.64
CA PHE A 292 13.78 5.72 -10.21
C PHE A 292 14.99 5.60 -11.12
N ASP A 293 16.15 5.44 -10.52
CA ASP A 293 17.41 5.21 -11.23
C ASP A 293 18.11 3.97 -10.66
N TYR A 294 18.26 2.96 -11.50
CA TYR A 294 19.00 1.73 -11.23
C TYR A 294 20.23 1.60 -12.11
N GLY A 295 20.63 2.70 -12.76
CA GLY A 295 21.71 2.77 -13.71
C GLY A 295 21.26 2.73 -15.18
N ALA A 296 22.17 3.10 -16.05
CA ALA A 296 21.90 3.24 -17.46
C ALA A 296 21.50 1.89 -18.11
N GLY A 297 20.44 1.91 -18.92
CA GLY A 297 19.91 0.74 -19.59
C GLY A 297 19.14 -0.24 -18.69
N ALA A 298 19.02 0.04 -17.40
CA ALA A 298 18.22 -0.79 -16.50
C ALA A 298 16.72 -0.63 -16.79
N PRO A 299 15.97 -1.74 -17.01
CA PRO A 299 14.54 -1.68 -17.34
C PRO A 299 13.69 -0.99 -16.28
N LYS A 300 14.24 -0.86 -15.09
CA LYS A 300 13.61 -0.29 -13.91
C LYS A 300 13.89 1.20 -13.74
N THR A 301 14.79 1.77 -14.52
CA THR A 301 15.07 3.20 -14.55
C THR A 301 13.97 3.91 -15.34
N GLY A 302 13.36 4.94 -14.76
CA GLY A 302 12.24 5.63 -15.41
C GLY A 302 11.53 6.61 -14.49
N TYR A 303 10.43 7.15 -15.01
CA TYR A 303 9.54 8.06 -14.31
C TYR A 303 8.18 7.42 -14.06
N GLY A 304 7.61 7.68 -12.89
CA GLY A 304 6.26 7.27 -12.54
C GLY A 304 5.42 8.45 -12.07
N THR A 305 4.12 8.43 -12.39
CA THR A 305 3.15 9.37 -11.82
C THR A 305 1.88 8.62 -11.42
N HIS A 306 1.25 9.09 -10.37
CA HIS A 306 0.00 8.57 -9.87
C HIS A 306 -0.91 9.72 -9.49
N GLY A 307 -2.20 9.53 -9.69
CA GLY A 307 -3.22 10.46 -9.24
C GLY A 307 -4.49 9.75 -8.86
N GLU A 308 -5.08 10.16 -7.77
CA GLU A 308 -6.41 9.74 -7.32
C GLU A 308 -7.25 10.98 -7.04
N ALA A 309 -8.52 10.95 -7.46
CA ALA A 309 -9.51 11.94 -7.12
C ALA A 309 -10.80 11.24 -6.69
N GLY A 310 -11.37 11.67 -5.56
CA GLY A 310 -12.62 11.14 -5.04
C GLY A 310 -13.50 12.26 -4.51
N PHE A 311 -14.81 12.04 -4.56
CA PHE A 311 -15.78 12.93 -3.95
C PHE A 311 -16.79 12.09 -3.16
N ARG A 312 -16.71 12.18 -1.84
CA ARG A 312 -17.64 11.48 -0.95
C ARG A 312 -18.87 12.33 -0.66
N TRP A 313 -20.02 11.72 -0.84
CA TRP A 313 -21.30 12.29 -0.47
C TRP A 313 -22.03 11.32 0.47
N GLY A 314 -22.01 11.64 1.75
CA GLY A 314 -22.50 10.74 2.78
C GLY A 314 -21.75 9.40 2.79
N TRP A 315 -22.40 8.34 2.35
CA TRP A 315 -21.86 6.98 2.34
C TRP A 315 -21.34 6.51 0.98
N ILE A 316 -21.39 7.33 -0.05
CA ILE A 316 -20.98 7.00 -1.42
C ILE A 316 -19.82 7.92 -1.83
N GLU A 317 -18.81 7.34 -2.50
CA GLU A 317 -17.67 8.07 -3.08
C GLU A 317 -17.33 7.52 -4.46
N PRO A 318 -17.75 8.17 -5.56
CA PRO A 318 -17.15 7.95 -6.85
C PRO A 318 -15.68 8.40 -6.84
N GLN A 319 -14.83 7.64 -7.54
CA GLN A 319 -13.40 7.89 -7.63
C GLN A 319 -12.86 7.65 -9.03
N LEU A 320 -11.76 8.33 -9.34
CA LEU A 320 -10.96 8.15 -10.55
C LEU A 320 -9.50 8.05 -10.16
N ASN A 321 -8.78 7.14 -10.82
CA ASN A 321 -7.37 6.92 -10.57
C ASN A 321 -6.62 6.79 -11.89
N TYR A 322 -5.39 7.27 -11.92
CA TYR A 322 -4.46 6.96 -12.98
C TYR A 322 -3.10 6.57 -12.42
N TYR A 323 -2.41 5.67 -13.12
CA TYR A 323 -1.05 5.21 -12.82
C TYR A 323 -0.29 5.17 -14.13
N TRP A 324 0.85 5.82 -14.17
CA TRP A 324 1.70 5.82 -15.33
C TRP A 324 3.14 5.59 -14.93
N PHE A 325 3.81 4.69 -15.63
CA PHE A 325 5.23 4.50 -15.53
C PHE A 325 5.83 4.41 -16.93
N ASN A 326 6.90 5.15 -17.16
CA ASN A 326 7.65 5.15 -18.39
C ASN A 326 9.11 4.80 -18.11
N SER A 327 9.52 3.60 -18.55
CA SER A 327 10.91 3.17 -18.48
C SER A 327 11.76 3.90 -19.51
N ASP A 328 12.98 4.29 -19.16
CA ASP A 328 13.93 4.91 -20.07
C ASP A 328 14.28 3.98 -21.24
N THR A 329 14.20 2.66 -21.05
CA THR A 329 14.40 1.65 -22.10
C THR A 329 13.14 1.39 -22.93
N LYS A 330 11.99 1.97 -22.56
CA LYS A 330 10.67 1.77 -23.17
C LYS A 330 10.15 0.33 -23.18
N THR A 331 10.84 -0.59 -22.55
CA THR A 331 10.48 -2.02 -22.53
C THR A 331 9.51 -2.42 -21.46
N ASN A 332 9.33 -1.58 -20.44
CA ASN A 332 8.51 -1.87 -19.26
C ASN A 332 7.68 -0.64 -18.84
N SER A 333 6.97 -0.06 -19.79
CA SER A 333 6.09 1.08 -19.50
C SER A 333 4.65 0.64 -19.38
N PHE A 334 3.87 1.29 -18.53
CA PHE A 334 2.43 1.06 -18.42
C PHE A 334 1.66 2.32 -18.13
N LEU A 335 0.41 2.33 -18.56
CA LEU A 335 -0.62 3.29 -18.16
C LEU A 335 -1.84 2.50 -17.66
N ARG A 336 -2.30 2.78 -16.46
CA ARG A 336 -3.58 2.28 -15.95
C ARG A 336 -4.49 3.45 -15.69
N LEU A 337 -5.71 3.35 -16.20
CA LEU A 337 -6.82 4.23 -15.86
C LEU A 337 -7.86 3.41 -15.12
N ALA A 338 -8.34 3.93 -14.02
CA ALA A 338 -9.35 3.27 -13.22
C ALA A 338 -10.45 4.24 -12.78
N GLY A 339 -11.66 3.73 -12.68
CA GLY A 339 -12.79 4.44 -12.12
C GLY A 339 -13.61 3.53 -11.23
N GLY A 340 -14.08 4.04 -10.10
CA GLY A 340 -14.71 3.20 -9.12
C GLY A 340 -15.74 3.92 -8.25
N LEU A 341 -16.32 3.13 -7.37
CA LEU A 341 -17.30 3.56 -6.38
C LEU A 341 -16.98 2.89 -5.04
N ASN A 342 -16.77 3.70 -4.01
CA ASN A 342 -16.68 3.27 -2.64
C ASN A 342 -18.01 3.49 -1.92
N ILE A 343 -18.44 2.50 -1.15
CA ILE A 343 -19.66 2.50 -0.35
C ILE A 343 -19.24 2.31 1.11
N TYR A 344 -19.32 3.35 1.91
CA TYR A 344 -18.93 3.36 3.31
C TYR A 344 -20.13 3.04 4.20
N ILE A 345 -20.28 1.77 4.61
CA ILE A 345 -21.31 1.33 5.56
C ILE A 345 -21.00 1.87 6.96
N LYS A 346 -19.73 1.80 7.35
CA LYS A 346 -19.23 2.33 8.60
C LYS A 346 -17.80 2.86 8.43
N ARG A 347 -17.65 4.01 7.77
CA ARG A 347 -16.34 4.57 7.44
C ARG A 347 -15.43 3.50 6.81
N HIS A 348 -14.17 3.41 7.22
CA HIS A 348 -13.25 2.37 6.75
C HIS A 348 -13.45 0.98 7.36
N HIS A 349 -14.23 0.87 8.45
CA HIS A 349 -14.42 -0.41 9.15
C HIS A 349 -15.30 -1.40 8.40
N ALA A 350 -16.30 -0.90 7.68
CA ALA A 350 -17.13 -1.72 6.81
C ALA A 350 -17.39 -0.95 5.52
N LYS A 351 -16.84 -1.43 4.42
CA LYS A 351 -17.02 -0.81 3.10
C LYS A 351 -17.06 -1.83 1.97
N ILE A 352 -17.71 -1.43 0.88
CA ILE A 352 -17.68 -2.13 -0.40
C ILE A 352 -16.99 -1.18 -1.38
N GLN A 353 -16.05 -1.70 -2.15
CA GLN A 353 -15.35 -0.96 -3.20
C GLN A 353 -15.55 -1.70 -4.52
N MET A 354 -15.89 -0.95 -5.55
CA MET A 354 -16.02 -1.45 -6.93
C MET A 354 -15.12 -0.60 -7.81
N GLU A 355 -14.32 -1.23 -8.66
CA GLU A 355 -13.38 -0.52 -9.52
C GLU A 355 -13.24 -1.22 -10.87
N TYR A 356 -13.31 -0.47 -11.93
CA TYR A 356 -12.93 -0.89 -13.27
C TYR A 356 -11.57 -0.32 -13.62
N GLN A 357 -10.67 -1.18 -14.06
CA GLN A 357 -9.31 -0.81 -14.44
C GLN A 357 -9.07 -1.17 -15.90
N ASN A 358 -8.44 -0.25 -16.64
CA ASN A 358 -7.91 -0.49 -17.97
C ASN A 358 -6.40 -0.23 -17.95
N THR A 359 -5.60 -1.25 -18.21
CA THR A 359 -4.14 -1.16 -18.21
C THR A 359 -3.61 -1.38 -19.62
N ILE A 360 -2.83 -0.43 -20.10
CA ILE A 360 -2.11 -0.46 -21.37
C ILE A 360 -0.63 -0.68 -21.02
N MET A 361 0.00 -1.66 -21.64
CA MET A 361 1.37 -2.07 -21.30
C MET A 361 2.27 -2.18 -22.51
N ASN A 362 3.54 -1.78 -22.30
CA ASN A 362 4.66 -2.16 -23.15
C ASN A 362 5.63 -2.99 -22.29
N GLY A 363 5.60 -4.33 -22.41
CA GLY A 363 6.42 -5.22 -21.61
C GLY A 363 5.65 -6.09 -20.62
N THR A 364 6.32 -6.64 -19.61
CA THR A 364 5.74 -7.52 -18.60
C THR A 364 5.32 -6.75 -17.35
N LEU A 365 4.14 -7.06 -16.80
CA LEU A 365 3.74 -6.54 -15.50
C LEU A 365 4.63 -7.10 -14.38
N PRO A 366 5.06 -6.26 -13.43
CA PRO A 366 6.02 -6.63 -12.38
C PRO A 366 5.53 -7.69 -11.41
N ASN A 367 4.24 -7.75 -11.18
CA ASN A 367 3.63 -8.73 -10.28
C ASN A 367 2.96 -9.89 -11.01
N GLN A 368 3.14 -9.95 -12.33
CA GLN A 368 2.61 -10.98 -13.20
C GLN A 368 3.67 -11.35 -14.26
N PRO A 369 4.75 -12.03 -13.85
CA PRO A 369 5.89 -12.33 -14.73
C PRO A 369 5.52 -13.17 -15.96
N ASP A 370 4.35 -13.80 -15.92
CA ASP A 370 3.86 -14.66 -17.00
C ASP A 370 3.05 -13.92 -18.08
N HIS A 371 2.81 -12.61 -17.94
CA HIS A 371 2.06 -11.83 -18.90
C HIS A 371 3.01 -11.13 -19.89
N THR A 372 3.34 -11.84 -20.94
CA THR A 372 4.01 -11.27 -22.11
C THR A 372 2.98 -10.66 -23.06
N MET A 373 3.04 -9.34 -23.21
CA MET A 373 2.54 -8.55 -24.32
C MET A 373 1.13 -8.81 -24.87
N THR A 374 0.12 -8.36 -24.15
CA THR A 374 -1.06 -7.80 -24.82
C THR A 374 -1.21 -6.34 -24.43
N PRO A 375 -1.54 -5.48 -25.40
CA PRO A 375 -1.55 -4.05 -25.14
C PRO A 375 -2.64 -3.60 -24.15
N TYR A 376 -3.62 -4.46 -23.83
CA TYR A 376 -4.77 -4.06 -23.01
C TYR A 376 -5.19 -5.15 -22.04
N LEU A 377 -5.22 -4.81 -20.76
CA LEU A 377 -5.77 -5.63 -19.70
C LEU A 377 -6.93 -4.88 -19.03
N HIS A 378 -8.10 -5.48 -19.04
CA HIS A 378 -9.28 -4.96 -18.36
C HIS A 378 -9.55 -5.79 -17.11
N GLN A 379 -9.89 -5.11 -16.02
CA GLN A 379 -10.26 -5.76 -14.77
C GLN A 379 -11.48 -5.07 -14.18
N PHE A 380 -12.40 -5.86 -13.67
CA PHE A 380 -13.49 -5.38 -12.82
C PHE A 380 -13.34 -6.03 -11.45
N LEU A 381 -13.26 -5.21 -10.43
CA LEU A 381 -12.95 -5.61 -9.07
C LEU A 381 -14.08 -5.21 -8.14
N VAL A 382 -14.53 -6.15 -7.30
CA VAL A 382 -15.43 -5.86 -6.20
C VAL A 382 -14.82 -6.39 -4.92
N GLN A 383 -14.71 -5.53 -3.92
CA GLN A 383 -14.10 -5.89 -2.65
C GLN A 383 -15.02 -5.55 -1.48
N TRP A 384 -15.22 -6.49 -0.60
CA TRP A 384 -15.86 -6.31 0.71
C TRP A 384 -14.80 -6.25 1.78
N GLN A 385 -14.92 -5.27 2.65
CA GLN A 385 -13.98 -5.07 3.74
C GLN A 385 -14.71 -5.01 5.07
N LEU A 386 -14.14 -5.71 6.07
CA LEU A 386 -14.49 -5.59 7.47
C LEU A 386 -13.23 -5.43 8.30
N THR A 387 -13.26 -4.50 9.26
CA THR A 387 -12.17 -4.26 10.23
C THR A 387 -12.75 -4.18 11.64
N PHE A 388 -12.16 -4.91 12.54
CA PHE A 388 -12.57 -5.00 13.95
C PHE A 388 -11.48 -4.47 14.87
#